data_1428515a7115e68c4806ca2bfe4bf3f7
#
_entry.id   1428515a7115e68c4806ca2bfe4bf3f7
#
_cell.length_a   1.000
_cell.length_b   1.000
_cell.length_c   1.000
_cell.angle_alpha   90.00
_cell.angle_beta   90.00
_cell.angle_gamma   90.00
#
_symmetry.space_group_name_H-M   'P 1'
#
loop_
_entity.id
_entity.type
_entity.pdbx_description
1 polymer ?
#
loop_
_entity_poly.entity_id
_entity_poly.type
_entity_poly.pdbx_seq_one_letter_code
_entity_poly.pdbx_strand_id
1 'polypeptide(L)'
;MKAKAKGVKIVVCLSLVMVLGVAGYAAKEMVKYEIHDMTRPNPPVITPPAQVGQPPSDAIVLFDGANTSEWVSEKGGGEVKWIVENGYMQVAPKAGGIRTKRPIGNCQLHVEWCTPEGVDPKITDQKRSNSGVILMDRYEVQVLDSYTENNYKDNRTYADGQAAAIYGQHPPMVNACRKPGQWQSYDISFLRPLFGEDGNLIRKGRITVLHNGVVVHNNLEIEGTTAHKQKAKYSPQKEGYIHLQDHGNPIKFRNIWIRELPEEPYLIK
;
A
#
# COMPACT_ATOMS: atom_id res chain seq x y z
N MET A 1 59.59 19.04 70.39
CA MET A 1 58.84 17.93 69.87
C MET A 1 58.05 18.40 68.64
N LYS A 2 58.46 18.03 67.42
CA LYS A 2 57.82 18.46 66.20
C LYS A 2 57.03 17.28 65.59
N ALA A 3 55.71 17.38 65.48
CA ALA A 3 54.86 16.37 64.89
C ALA A 3 54.90 16.51 63.36
N LYS A 4 55.20 15.41 62.68
CA LYS A 4 55.16 15.29 61.22
C LYS A 4 53.74 15.05 60.73
N ALA A 5 53.17 15.94 59.94
CA ALA A 5 51.96 15.67 59.29
C ALA A 5 52.21 14.77 58.06
N LYS A 6 51.52 13.64 57.97
CA LYS A 6 51.51 12.75 56.80
C LYS A 6 50.46 13.28 55.80
N GLY A 7 50.91 13.73 54.63
CA GLY A 7 50.04 14.09 53.54
C GLY A 7 49.42 12.88 52.90
N VAL A 8 48.11 12.82 52.86
CA VAL A 8 47.33 11.85 52.09
C VAL A 8 47.22 12.36 50.66
N LYS A 9 47.80 11.64 49.70
CA LYS A 9 47.59 11.88 48.26
C LYS A 9 46.25 11.30 47.86
N ILE A 10 45.28 12.12 47.62
CA ILE A 10 44.04 11.71 47.00
C ILE A 10 44.33 11.53 45.50
N VAL A 11 44.32 10.31 45.01
CA VAL A 11 44.33 9.95 43.58
C VAL A 11 42.88 10.06 43.14
N VAL A 12 42.57 11.15 42.40
CA VAL A 12 41.30 11.29 41.72
C VAL A 12 41.40 10.44 40.46
N CYS A 13 40.83 9.22 40.50
CA CYS A 13 40.53 8.47 39.28
C CYS A 13 39.37 9.16 38.56
N LEU A 14 39.66 9.91 37.51
CA LEU A 14 38.66 10.31 36.52
C LEU A 14 38.27 9.05 35.73
N SER A 15 37.22 8.37 36.16
CA SER A 15 36.51 7.41 35.34
C SER A 15 35.74 8.16 34.28
N LEU A 16 36.29 8.14 33.08
CA LEU A 16 35.62 8.60 31.87
C LEU A 16 34.43 7.67 31.62
N VAL A 17 33.26 8.03 32.12
CA VAL A 17 32.01 7.37 31.75
C VAL A 17 31.73 7.78 30.31
N MET A 18 32.10 6.90 29.37
CA MET A 18 31.64 6.94 28.02
C MET A 18 30.13 6.69 28.06
N VAL A 19 29.34 7.74 28.10
CA VAL A 19 27.91 7.68 27.83
C VAL A 19 27.80 7.35 26.34
N LEU A 20 27.72 6.07 26.03
CA LEU A 20 27.19 5.60 24.79
C LEU A 20 25.74 6.11 24.74
N GLY A 21 25.57 7.24 24.02
CA GLY A 21 24.25 7.72 23.65
C GLY A 21 23.58 6.64 22.79
N VAL A 22 22.85 5.76 23.45
CA VAL A 22 21.75 5.07 22.80
C VAL A 22 20.79 6.20 22.46
N ALA A 23 20.80 6.65 21.22
CA ALA A 23 19.72 7.45 20.67
C ALA A 23 18.48 6.55 20.74
N GLY A 24 17.90 6.49 21.91
CA GLY A 24 16.60 5.86 22.11
C GLY A 24 15.64 6.61 21.22
N TYR A 25 15.04 5.94 20.29
CA TYR A 25 13.77 6.33 19.72
C TYR A 25 12.91 6.67 20.93
N ALA A 26 12.78 7.94 21.22
CA ALA A 26 11.90 8.38 22.29
C ALA A 26 10.52 7.92 21.83
N ALA A 27 10.06 6.81 22.37
CA ALA A 27 8.69 6.39 22.22
C ALA A 27 7.88 7.60 22.67
N LYS A 28 7.23 8.25 21.71
CA LYS A 28 6.40 9.40 21.99
C LYS A 28 5.38 8.90 22.98
N GLU A 29 5.45 9.38 24.22
CA GLU A 29 4.53 8.92 25.25
C GLU A 29 3.11 9.07 24.71
N MET A 30 2.40 7.94 24.62
CA MET A 30 0.97 7.97 24.28
C MET A 30 0.29 8.78 25.37
N VAL A 31 -0.33 9.89 25.00
CA VAL A 31 -1.18 10.63 25.92
C VAL A 31 -2.26 9.68 26.39
N LYS A 32 -2.14 9.23 27.63
CA LYS A 32 -3.08 8.29 28.23
C LYS A 32 -4.20 9.10 28.87
N TYR A 33 -5.33 9.10 28.22
CA TYR A 33 -6.55 9.70 28.78
C TYR A 33 -7.19 8.72 29.77
N GLU A 34 -7.82 9.27 30.81
CA GLU A 34 -8.68 8.47 31.66
C GLU A 34 -9.92 7.97 30.91
N ILE A 35 -10.57 6.92 31.44
CA ILE A 35 -11.81 6.41 30.86
C ILE A 35 -12.87 7.52 30.94
N HIS A 36 -13.53 7.82 29.82
CA HIS A 36 -14.54 8.88 29.68
C HIS A 36 -14.02 10.30 29.94
N ASP A 37 -12.74 10.54 29.75
CA ASP A 37 -12.15 11.89 29.83
C ASP A 37 -12.73 12.81 28.76
N MET A 38 -13.52 13.80 29.22
CA MET A 38 -14.19 14.77 28.36
C MET A 38 -13.23 15.76 27.68
N THR A 39 -11.96 15.79 28.08
CA THR A 39 -10.91 16.62 27.45
C THR A 39 -10.24 15.92 26.26
N ARG A 40 -10.50 14.62 26.10
CA ARG A 40 -9.98 13.88 24.95
C ARG A 40 -10.57 14.44 23.65
N PRO A 41 -9.74 14.78 22.66
CA PRO A 41 -10.23 15.29 21.37
C PRO A 41 -11.22 14.34 20.71
N ASN A 42 -12.33 14.91 20.25
CA ASN A 42 -13.28 14.16 19.42
C ASN A 42 -12.68 13.84 18.05
N PRO A 43 -13.07 12.71 17.41
CA PRO A 43 -12.65 12.41 16.06
C PRO A 43 -13.12 13.50 15.07
N PRO A 44 -12.32 13.81 14.04
CA PRO A 44 -12.77 14.74 13.00
C PRO A 44 -14.03 14.20 12.30
N VAL A 45 -14.94 15.10 11.98
CA VAL A 45 -16.17 14.76 11.25
C VAL A 45 -15.88 14.79 9.75
N ILE A 46 -16.16 13.69 9.08
CA ILE A 46 -16.16 13.59 7.62
C ILE A 46 -17.55 13.22 7.12
N THR A 47 -17.91 13.64 5.92
CA THR A 47 -19.14 13.19 5.28
C THR A 47 -18.88 11.86 4.58
N PRO A 48 -19.57 10.77 4.99
CA PRO A 48 -19.44 9.50 4.27
C PRO A 48 -20.02 9.61 2.86
N PRO A 49 -19.61 8.74 1.93
CA PRO A 49 -20.13 8.77 0.57
C PRO A 49 -21.62 8.45 0.52
N ALA A 50 -22.35 9.10 -0.39
CA ALA A 50 -23.79 8.86 -0.59
C ALA A 50 -24.08 7.45 -1.14
N GLN A 51 -23.14 6.87 -1.84
CA GLN A 51 -23.25 5.52 -2.43
C GLN A 51 -21.95 4.74 -2.15
N VAL A 52 -22.09 3.44 -1.98
CA VAL A 52 -20.94 2.53 -1.77
C VAL A 52 -19.95 2.68 -2.91
N GLY A 53 -18.67 2.76 -2.59
CA GLY A 53 -17.58 2.93 -3.55
C GLY A 53 -17.29 4.37 -3.96
N GLN A 54 -18.17 5.33 -3.70
CA GLN A 54 -17.89 6.74 -3.96
C GLN A 54 -16.92 7.33 -2.92
N PRO A 55 -16.19 8.42 -3.24
CA PRO A 55 -15.24 9.03 -2.31
C PRO A 55 -15.96 9.73 -1.14
N PRO A 56 -15.47 9.58 0.10
CA PRO A 56 -15.88 10.41 1.22
C PRO A 56 -15.32 11.85 1.09
N SER A 57 -15.78 12.77 1.93
CA SER A 57 -15.46 14.20 1.80
C SER A 57 -13.97 14.56 1.99
N ASP A 58 -13.18 13.69 2.62
CA ASP A 58 -11.74 13.86 2.85
C ASP A 58 -10.88 13.02 1.89
N ALA A 59 -11.50 12.43 0.87
CA ALA A 59 -10.77 11.68 -0.15
C ALA A 59 -10.13 12.61 -1.19
N ILE A 60 -9.03 12.16 -1.71
CA ILE A 60 -8.35 12.71 -2.88
C ILE A 60 -8.76 11.84 -4.07
N VAL A 61 -9.51 12.43 -4.99
CA VAL A 61 -9.94 11.74 -6.20
C VAL A 61 -8.78 11.69 -7.18
N LEU A 62 -8.37 10.49 -7.57
CA LEU A 62 -7.29 10.26 -8.53
C LEU A 62 -7.81 10.06 -9.95
N PHE A 63 -9.05 9.54 -10.10
CA PHE A 63 -9.72 9.42 -11.39
C PHE A 63 -11.24 9.34 -11.19
N ASP A 64 -11.94 10.31 -11.74
CA ASP A 64 -13.40 10.45 -11.69
C ASP A 64 -14.12 10.06 -12.99
N GLY A 65 -13.35 9.62 -13.99
CA GLY A 65 -13.86 9.27 -15.31
C GLY A 65 -13.66 10.36 -16.38
N ALA A 66 -13.15 11.55 -16.01
CA ALA A 66 -13.04 12.67 -16.94
C ALA A 66 -11.66 12.78 -17.60
N ASN A 67 -10.58 12.66 -16.81
CA ASN A 67 -9.22 12.86 -17.33
C ASN A 67 -8.17 12.23 -16.44
N THR A 68 -6.93 12.16 -16.93
CA THR A 68 -5.76 11.59 -16.21
C THR A 68 -4.89 12.66 -15.56
N SER A 69 -5.46 13.80 -15.15
CA SER A 69 -4.70 14.95 -14.60
C SER A 69 -3.86 14.60 -13.35
N GLU A 70 -4.25 13.61 -12.55
CA GLU A 70 -3.52 13.16 -11.38
C GLU A 70 -2.45 12.10 -11.69
N TRP A 71 -2.29 11.73 -12.97
CA TRP A 71 -1.40 10.66 -13.42
C TRP A 71 -0.34 11.16 -14.38
N VAL A 72 0.77 10.44 -14.44
CA VAL A 72 1.83 10.59 -15.44
C VAL A 72 2.25 9.21 -15.94
N SER A 73 2.87 9.16 -17.11
CA SER A 73 3.53 7.94 -17.59
C SER A 73 4.59 7.48 -16.58
N GLU A 74 4.59 6.22 -16.25
CA GLU A 74 5.62 5.59 -15.40
C GLU A 74 7.03 5.85 -15.96
N LYS A 75 7.19 5.79 -17.28
CA LYS A 75 8.45 6.06 -17.96
C LYS A 75 8.60 7.54 -18.28
N GLY A 76 9.49 8.21 -17.56
CA GLY A 76 9.86 9.59 -17.82
C GLY A 76 8.89 10.66 -17.35
N GLY A 77 7.76 10.30 -16.70
CA GLY A 77 6.84 11.27 -16.11
C GLY A 77 6.06 12.14 -17.09
N GLY A 78 6.00 11.74 -18.37
CA GLY A 78 5.27 12.45 -19.41
C GLY A 78 3.76 12.18 -19.40
N GLU A 79 3.08 12.60 -20.46
CA GLU A 79 1.64 12.45 -20.65
C GLU A 79 1.21 10.98 -20.63
N VAL A 80 0.05 10.70 -20.03
CA VAL A 80 -0.62 9.40 -20.05
C VAL A 80 -1.21 9.14 -21.42
N LYS A 81 -0.87 7.99 -22.01
CA LYS A 81 -1.36 7.58 -23.34
C LYS A 81 -2.51 6.56 -23.27
N TRP A 82 -3.06 6.32 -22.10
CA TRP A 82 -4.22 5.45 -21.94
C TRP A 82 -5.47 6.10 -22.54
N ILE A 83 -6.38 5.27 -23.01
CA ILE A 83 -7.65 5.73 -23.59
C ILE A 83 -8.59 6.13 -22.45
N VAL A 84 -9.15 7.34 -22.52
CA VAL A 84 -10.17 7.81 -21.56
C VAL A 84 -11.48 7.97 -22.33
N GLU A 85 -12.47 7.18 -21.96
CA GLU A 85 -13.81 7.19 -22.56
C GLU A 85 -14.84 6.59 -21.60
N ASN A 86 -16.10 6.92 -21.79
CA ASN A 86 -17.23 6.31 -21.06
C ASN A 86 -17.04 6.22 -19.53
N GLY A 87 -16.32 7.19 -18.91
CA GLY A 87 -16.09 7.25 -17.48
C GLY A 87 -15.01 6.28 -16.96
N TYR A 88 -14.21 5.69 -17.82
CA TYR A 88 -13.06 4.86 -17.44
C TYR A 88 -11.79 5.24 -18.23
N MET A 89 -10.66 4.84 -17.73
CA MET A 89 -9.40 4.81 -18.48
C MET A 89 -9.01 3.36 -18.78
N GLN A 90 -8.46 3.10 -19.96
CA GLN A 90 -8.07 1.78 -20.43
C GLN A 90 -6.62 1.74 -20.87
N VAL A 91 -5.92 0.70 -20.51
CA VAL A 91 -4.56 0.42 -21.00
C VAL A 91 -4.57 0.39 -22.52
N ALA A 92 -3.81 1.27 -23.17
CA ALA A 92 -3.63 1.29 -24.61
C ALA A 92 -2.38 0.49 -25.02
N PRO A 93 -2.37 -0.11 -26.22
CA PRO A 93 -1.23 -0.91 -26.67
C PRO A 93 0.08 -0.12 -26.62
N LYS A 94 1.09 -0.67 -25.94
CA LYS A 94 2.45 -0.09 -25.82
C LYS A 94 2.50 1.28 -25.10
N ALA A 95 1.46 1.64 -24.38
CA ALA A 95 1.41 2.92 -23.64
C ALA A 95 2.34 2.93 -22.42
N GLY A 96 2.63 1.77 -21.86
CA GLY A 96 3.33 1.63 -20.59
C GLY A 96 2.41 1.87 -19.39
N GLY A 97 2.89 1.56 -18.21
CA GLY A 97 2.18 1.83 -16.96
C GLY A 97 2.08 3.33 -16.66
N ILE A 98 1.21 3.64 -15.73
CA ILE A 98 1.02 5.01 -15.24
C ILE A 98 1.21 5.05 -13.74
N ARG A 99 1.60 6.21 -13.22
CA ARG A 99 1.72 6.43 -11.77
C ARG A 99 1.09 7.76 -11.37
N THR A 100 0.72 7.86 -10.11
CA THR A 100 0.24 9.13 -9.56
C THR A 100 1.32 10.21 -9.62
N LYS A 101 0.93 11.47 -9.74
CA LYS A 101 1.83 12.63 -9.57
C LYS A 101 2.20 12.82 -8.10
N ARG A 102 1.26 12.52 -7.22
CA ARG A 102 1.41 12.63 -5.78
C ARG A 102 1.98 11.34 -5.22
N PRO A 103 3.03 11.41 -4.39
CA PRO A 103 3.44 10.26 -3.59
C PRO A 103 2.44 9.99 -2.46
N ILE A 104 2.41 8.76 -1.98
CA ILE A 104 1.58 8.30 -0.87
C ILE A 104 2.42 7.59 0.19
N GLY A 105 1.91 7.58 1.42
CA GLY A 105 2.37 6.71 2.50
C GLY A 105 1.28 5.74 2.93
N ASN A 106 0.85 5.84 4.20
CA ASN A 106 -0.32 5.11 4.68
C ASN A 106 -1.58 5.63 3.98
N CYS A 107 -2.43 4.73 3.51
CA CYS A 107 -3.64 5.14 2.82
C CYS A 107 -4.76 4.12 2.91
N GLN A 108 -5.99 4.62 2.75
CA GLN A 108 -7.10 3.87 2.22
C GLN A 108 -7.17 4.15 0.72
N LEU A 109 -7.23 3.12 -0.10
CA LEU A 109 -7.37 3.22 -1.56
C LEU A 109 -8.61 2.45 -1.99
N HIS A 110 -9.43 3.10 -2.82
CA HIS A 110 -10.46 2.44 -3.61
C HIS A 110 -10.09 2.48 -5.08
N VAL A 111 -10.25 1.37 -5.79
CA VAL A 111 -10.05 1.28 -7.23
C VAL A 111 -11.01 0.27 -7.83
N GLU A 112 -11.71 0.66 -8.90
CA GLU A 112 -12.50 -0.26 -9.70
C GLU A 112 -11.76 -0.61 -10.99
N TRP A 113 -11.80 -1.88 -11.35
CA TRP A 113 -11.15 -2.39 -12.56
C TRP A 113 -12.00 -3.43 -13.28
N CYS A 114 -11.74 -3.63 -14.56
CA CYS A 114 -12.49 -4.57 -15.37
C CYS A 114 -11.58 -5.22 -16.42
N THR A 115 -11.61 -6.54 -16.49
CA THR A 115 -10.96 -7.30 -17.56
C THR A 115 -11.82 -7.32 -18.82
N PRO A 116 -11.22 -7.40 -20.02
CA PRO A 116 -11.97 -7.48 -21.26
C PRO A 116 -12.82 -8.74 -21.34
N GLU A 117 -13.96 -8.64 -21.98
CA GLU A 117 -14.77 -9.79 -22.39
C GLU A 117 -14.13 -10.55 -23.57
N GLY A 118 -14.52 -11.82 -23.76
CA GLY A 118 -14.20 -12.59 -24.97
C GLY A 118 -12.73 -12.97 -25.09
N VAL A 119 -11.97 -12.95 -24.00
CA VAL A 119 -10.59 -13.48 -24.01
C VAL A 119 -10.62 -14.96 -24.39
N ASP A 120 -9.76 -15.36 -25.33
CA ASP A 120 -9.65 -16.76 -25.74
C ASP A 120 -9.43 -17.66 -24.50
N PRO A 121 -10.31 -18.64 -24.25
CA PRO A 121 -10.20 -19.53 -23.10
C PRO A 121 -8.91 -20.36 -23.08
N LYS A 122 -8.19 -20.44 -24.21
CA LYS A 122 -6.86 -21.07 -24.27
C LYS A 122 -5.77 -20.20 -23.63
N ILE A 123 -6.00 -18.89 -23.50
CA ILE A 123 -5.09 -18.00 -22.79
C ILE A 123 -5.26 -18.26 -21.30
N THR A 124 -4.20 -18.73 -20.67
CA THR A 124 -4.16 -19.12 -19.26
C THR A 124 -3.01 -18.40 -18.55
N ASP A 125 -2.86 -18.64 -17.26
CA ASP A 125 -1.80 -18.12 -16.40
C ASP A 125 -1.74 -16.59 -16.36
N GLN A 126 -0.58 -16.03 -16.17
CA GLN A 126 -0.33 -14.58 -16.09
C GLN A 126 -0.53 -13.82 -17.43
N LYS A 127 -0.91 -14.49 -18.50
CA LYS A 127 -1.27 -13.86 -19.77
C LYS A 127 -2.75 -13.50 -19.85
N ARG A 128 -3.54 -13.97 -18.89
CA ARG A 128 -4.98 -13.80 -18.88
C ARG A 128 -5.39 -12.46 -18.23
N SER A 129 -5.39 -11.40 -19.04
CA SER A 129 -5.86 -10.08 -18.62
C SER A 129 -5.12 -9.53 -17.39
N ASN A 130 -3.81 -9.46 -17.49
CA ASN A 130 -2.90 -9.09 -16.40
C ASN A 130 -2.72 -7.57 -16.28
N SER A 131 -2.70 -7.11 -15.05
CA SER A 131 -2.28 -5.77 -14.63
C SER A 131 -1.92 -5.83 -13.13
N GLY A 132 -1.66 -4.67 -12.50
CA GLY A 132 -1.36 -4.58 -11.08
C GLY A 132 -1.69 -3.21 -10.52
N VAL A 133 -2.10 -3.17 -9.26
CA VAL A 133 -2.18 -1.96 -8.43
C VAL A 133 -0.99 -1.99 -7.50
N ILE A 134 0.00 -1.14 -7.74
CA ILE A 134 1.28 -1.17 -7.03
C ILE A 134 1.34 0.03 -6.09
N LEU A 135 1.38 -0.24 -4.79
CA LEU A 135 1.49 0.77 -3.73
C LEU A 135 2.96 1.12 -3.49
N MET A 136 3.25 2.42 -3.36
CA MET A 136 4.58 2.94 -3.06
C MET A 136 5.68 2.42 -4.01
N ASP A 137 5.38 2.24 -5.30
CA ASP A 137 6.31 1.69 -6.31
C ASP A 137 6.79 0.24 -6.02
N ARG A 138 6.22 -0.47 -5.04
CA ARG A 138 6.83 -1.69 -4.49
C ARG A 138 5.89 -2.83 -4.15
N TYR A 139 4.66 -2.54 -3.76
CA TYR A 139 3.77 -3.55 -3.17
C TYR A 139 2.56 -3.76 -4.07
N GLU A 140 2.64 -4.81 -4.87
CA GLU A 140 1.63 -5.12 -5.88
C GLU A 140 0.47 -5.92 -5.29
N VAL A 141 -0.73 -5.40 -5.50
CA VAL A 141 -1.99 -6.15 -5.42
C VAL A 141 -2.36 -6.54 -6.85
N GLN A 142 -2.29 -7.82 -7.13
CA GLN A 142 -2.45 -8.36 -8.48
C GLN A 142 -3.82 -8.08 -9.08
N VAL A 143 -3.86 -7.69 -10.35
CA VAL A 143 -5.04 -7.65 -11.20
C VAL A 143 -4.92 -8.73 -12.27
N LEU A 144 -5.87 -9.65 -12.30
CA LEU A 144 -5.89 -10.78 -13.23
C LEU A 144 -7.33 -11.23 -13.47
N ASP A 145 -7.63 -11.78 -14.64
CA ASP A 145 -8.84 -12.57 -14.78
C ASP A 145 -8.68 -13.92 -14.08
N SER A 146 -9.11 -13.97 -12.83
CA SER A 146 -9.11 -15.16 -11.98
C SER A 146 -10.48 -15.81 -11.87
N TYR A 147 -11.45 -15.39 -12.70
CA TYR A 147 -12.77 -15.98 -12.66
C TYR A 147 -12.75 -17.45 -13.08
N THR A 148 -13.42 -18.29 -12.31
CA THR A 148 -13.62 -19.69 -12.61
C THR A 148 -15.04 -20.11 -12.24
N GLU A 149 -15.73 -20.84 -13.12
CA GLU A 149 -17.03 -21.44 -12.81
C GLU A 149 -16.87 -22.73 -12.00
N ASN A 150 -15.74 -23.42 -12.15
CA ASN A 150 -15.50 -24.77 -11.65
C ASN A 150 -14.12 -24.95 -10.98
N ASN A 151 -13.90 -24.36 -9.79
CA ASN A 151 -12.78 -24.69 -8.90
C ASN A 151 -11.37 -24.62 -9.52
N TYR A 152 -10.91 -23.45 -9.96
CA TYR A 152 -9.53 -23.17 -10.39
C TYR A 152 -8.96 -24.01 -11.54
N LYS A 153 -9.72 -24.94 -12.12
CA LYS A 153 -9.22 -25.78 -13.23
C LYS A 153 -8.94 -24.99 -14.50
N ASP A 154 -9.64 -23.87 -14.69
CA ASP A 154 -9.52 -23.04 -15.89
C ASP A 154 -8.50 -21.92 -15.74
N ASN A 155 -8.17 -21.51 -14.52
CA ASN A 155 -7.11 -20.57 -14.24
C ASN A 155 -5.86 -21.31 -13.73
N ARG A 156 -4.90 -21.55 -14.61
CA ARG A 156 -3.69 -22.34 -14.35
C ARG A 156 -2.53 -21.53 -13.81
N THR A 157 -2.77 -20.36 -13.22
CA THR A 157 -1.69 -19.59 -12.61
C THR A 157 -1.39 -20.06 -11.18
N TYR A 158 -0.24 -19.66 -10.66
CA TYR A 158 0.15 -19.89 -9.27
C TYR A 158 -0.75 -19.10 -8.30
N ALA A 159 -0.96 -19.61 -7.09
CA ALA A 159 -1.91 -19.05 -6.12
C ALA A 159 -1.56 -17.60 -5.71
N ASP A 160 -0.27 -17.31 -5.55
CA ASP A 160 0.26 -15.98 -5.20
C ASP A 160 0.39 -15.00 -6.39
N GLY A 161 -0.22 -15.34 -7.52
CA GLY A 161 -0.39 -14.50 -8.69
C GLY A 161 -1.85 -14.39 -9.16
N GLN A 162 -2.81 -14.85 -8.37
CA GLN A 162 -4.24 -14.66 -8.61
C GLN A 162 -4.66 -13.21 -8.37
N ALA A 163 -5.85 -12.83 -8.86
CA ALA A 163 -6.43 -11.53 -8.53
C ALA A 163 -6.44 -11.28 -7.02
N ALA A 164 -6.04 -10.08 -6.59
CA ALA A 164 -5.88 -9.67 -5.21
C ALA A 164 -4.72 -10.34 -4.44
N ALA A 165 -3.91 -11.21 -5.03
CA ALA A 165 -2.68 -11.68 -4.37
C ALA A 165 -1.75 -10.51 -4.05
N ILE A 166 -1.04 -10.58 -2.94
CA ILE A 166 0.19 -9.82 -2.75
C ILE A 166 1.25 -10.54 -3.55
N TYR A 167 1.53 -10.03 -4.75
CA TYR A 167 2.19 -10.74 -5.83
C TYR A 167 3.48 -11.43 -5.42
N GLY A 168 3.55 -12.74 -5.66
CA GLY A 168 4.71 -13.57 -5.34
C GLY A 168 4.96 -13.78 -3.84
N GLN A 169 4.01 -13.39 -2.97
CA GLN A 169 4.12 -13.54 -1.51
C GLN A 169 2.94 -14.28 -0.91
N HIS A 170 1.74 -13.74 -1.04
CA HIS A 170 0.56 -14.27 -0.37
C HIS A 170 -0.63 -14.39 -1.33
N PRO A 171 -1.22 -15.58 -1.49
CA PRO A 171 -2.48 -15.73 -2.20
C PRO A 171 -3.64 -15.08 -1.41
N PRO A 172 -4.72 -14.65 -2.08
CA PRO A 172 -5.93 -14.24 -1.39
C PRO A 172 -6.56 -15.44 -0.64
N MET A 173 -7.20 -15.16 0.49
CA MET A 173 -7.88 -16.21 1.29
C MET A 173 -9.00 -16.91 0.51
N VAL A 174 -9.67 -16.18 -0.38
CA VAL A 174 -10.73 -16.68 -1.27
C VAL A 174 -10.66 -15.97 -2.62
N ASN A 175 -11.17 -16.62 -3.66
CA ASN A 175 -11.35 -16.00 -4.97
C ASN A 175 -12.73 -15.33 -5.03
N ALA A 176 -12.74 -13.99 -5.01
CA ALA A 176 -13.95 -13.16 -5.12
C ALA A 176 -14.11 -12.52 -6.51
N CYS A 177 -13.41 -13.05 -7.52
CA CYS A 177 -13.38 -12.49 -8.87
C CYS A 177 -14.74 -12.69 -9.59
N ARG A 178 -15.24 -11.62 -10.22
CA ARG A 178 -16.41 -11.67 -11.11
C ARG A 178 -16.00 -12.03 -12.52
N LYS A 179 -16.99 -12.36 -13.36
CA LYS A 179 -16.77 -12.67 -14.78
C LYS A 179 -16.05 -11.56 -15.54
N PRO A 180 -15.23 -11.89 -16.56
CA PRO A 180 -14.72 -10.88 -17.50
C PRO A 180 -15.83 -9.96 -18.01
N GLY A 181 -15.51 -8.67 -18.21
CA GLY A 181 -16.48 -7.64 -18.58
C GLY A 181 -17.26 -7.04 -17.39
N GLN A 182 -17.22 -7.66 -16.23
CA GLN A 182 -17.83 -7.10 -15.02
C GLN A 182 -16.83 -6.27 -14.21
N TRP A 183 -17.30 -5.15 -13.68
CA TRP A 183 -16.50 -4.30 -12.80
C TRP A 183 -16.21 -4.99 -11.47
N GLN A 184 -14.97 -4.95 -11.08
CA GLN A 184 -14.42 -5.42 -9.81
C GLN A 184 -14.04 -4.21 -8.97
N SER A 185 -14.00 -4.35 -7.64
CA SER A 185 -13.45 -3.33 -6.76
C SER A 185 -12.39 -3.90 -5.83
N TYR A 186 -11.35 -3.11 -5.59
CA TYR A 186 -10.48 -3.28 -4.44
C TYR A 186 -10.67 -2.12 -3.48
N ASP A 187 -10.93 -2.45 -2.22
CA ASP A 187 -10.86 -1.55 -1.09
C ASP A 187 -9.66 -1.96 -0.24
N ILE A 188 -8.65 -1.10 -0.18
CA ILE A 188 -7.36 -1.41 0.41
C ILE A 188 -7.09 -0.47 1.58
N SER A 189 -6.77 -1.02 2.75
CA SER A 189 -6.15 -0.28 3.84
C SER A 189 -4.68 -0.68 3.92
N PHE A 190 -3.79 0.26 3.72
CA PHE A 190 -2.35 0.04 3.65
C PHE A 190 -1.61 0.86 4.70
N LEU A 191 -0.78 0.19 5.49
CA LEU A 191 0.18 0.79 6.40
C LEU A 191 1.58 0.47 5.89
N ARG A 192 2.33 1.51 5.52
CA ARG A 192 3.69 1.37 5.01
C ARG A 192 4.63 0.76 6.05
N PRO A 193 5.72 0.14 5.64
CA PRO A 193 6.78 -0.26 6.55
C PRO A 193 7.37 0.96 7.24
N LEU A 194 7.74 0.81 8.51
CA LEU A 194 8.40 1.83 9.30
C LEU A 194 9.87 1.48 9.46
N PHE A 195 10.72 2.47 9.20
CA PHE A 195 12.18 2.35 9.34
C PHE A 195 12.69 3.36 10.37
N GLY A 196 13.72 2.96 11.10
CA GLY A 196 14.47 3.86 11.97
C GLY A 196 15.37 4.82 11.19
N GLU A 197 15.93 5.79 11.89
CA GLU A 197 16.91 6.72 11.32
C GLU A 197 18.18 5.99 10.82
N ASP A 198 18.50 4.86 11.41
CA ASP A 198 19.59 3.96 11.03
C ASP A 198 19.27 3.10 9.78
N GLY A 199 18.06 3.25 9.22
CA GLY A 199 17.57 2.48 8.08
C GLY A 199 17.10 1.06 8.41
N ASN A 200 17.12 0.65 9.67
CA ASN A 200 16.62 -0.66 10.08
C ASN A 200 15.09 -0.70 10.08
N LEU A 201 14.52 -1.83 9.70
CA LEU A 201 13.08 -2.06 9.72
C LEU A 201 12.59 -2.14 11.17
N ILE A 202 11.70 -1.22 11.56
CA ILE A 202 11.01 -1.23 12.87
C ILE A 202 9.72 -2.05 12.79
N ARG A 203 8.95 -1.86 11.70
CA ARG A 203 7.66 -2.53 11.50
C ARG A 203 7.49 -2.86 10.02
N LYS A 204 7.08 -4.09 9.73
CA LYS A 204 6.66 -4.49 8.39
C LYS A 204 5.46 -3.68 7.91
N GLY A 205 5.32 -3.53 6.60
CA GLY A 205 4.10 -3.02 5.99
C GLY A 205 2.93 -3.98 6.26
N ARG A 206 1.71 -3.42 6.40
CA ARG A 206 0.49 -4.20 6.62
C ARG A 206 -0.58 -3.80 5.61
N ILE A 207 -1.36 -4.78 5.21
CA ILE A 207 -2.40 -4.57 4.22
C ILE A 207 -3.67 -5.35 4.56
N THR A 208 -4.80 -4.69 4.41
CA THR A 208 -6.12 -5.31 4.35
C THR A 208 -6.70 -5.05 2.97
N VAL A 209 -7.18 -6.08 2.30
CA VAL A 209 -7.79 -5.97 0.97
C VAL A 209 -9.17 -6.59 0.99
N LEU A 210 -10.15 -5.83 0.56
CA LEU A 210 -11.46 -6.34 0.18
C LEU A 210 -11.53 -6.39 -1.35
N HIS A 211 -11.90 -7.54 -1.89
CA HIS A 211 -12.18 -7.73 -3.31
C HIS A 211 -13.69 -7.92 -3.48
N ASN A 212 -14.34 -7.00 -4.18
CA ASN A 212 -15.80 -6.99 -4.34
C ASN A 212 -16.56 -7.03 -2.99
N GLY A 213 -16.05 -6.36 -1.97
CA GLY A 213 -16.62 -6.33 -0.62
C GLY A 213 -16.30 -7.54 0.26
N VAL A 214 -15.56 -8.53 -0.27
CA VAL A 214 -15.12 -9.72 0.47
C VAL A 214 -13.70 -9.53 0.96
N VAL A 215 -13.45 -9.73 2.26
CA VAL A 215 -12.10 -9.66 2.84
C VAL A 215 -11.25 -10.80 2.28
N VAL A 216 -10.20 -10.47 1.55
CA VAL A 216 -9.27 -11.44 0.96
C VAL A 216 -7.88 -11.39 1.60
N HIS A 217 -7.53 -10.28 2.26
CA HIS A 217 -6.41 -10.15 3.19
C HIS A 217 -6.86 -9.35 4.39
N ASN A 218 -6.53 -9.79 5.59
CA ASN A 218 -6.90 -9.15 6.84
C ASN A 218 -5.66 -8.80 7.66
N ASN A 219 -5.27 -7.53 7.68
CA ASN A 219 -4.12 -7.01 8.41
C ASN A 219 -2.83 -7.85 8.19
N LEU A 220 -2.65 -8.29 6.94
CA LEU A 220 -1.55 -9.15 6.53
C LEU A 220 -0.22 -8.38 6.57
N GLU A 221 0.83 -8.98 7.09
CA GLU A 221 2.19 -8.47 6.96
C GLU A 221 2.74 -8.75 5.56
N ILE A 222 3.23 -7.72 4.89
CA ILE A 222 3.94 -7.83 3.61
C ILE A 222 5.39 -8.23 3.89
N GLU A 223 5.98 -9.10 3.08
CA GLU A 223 7.37 -9.57 3.31
C GLU A 223 8.45 -8.66 2.70
N GLY A 224 8.06 -7.60 2.01
CA GLY A 224 8.94 -6.64 1.32
C GLY A 224 8.47 -6.35 -0.11
N THR A 225 9.32 -5.79 -0.94
CA THR A 225 9.01 -5.47 -2.34
C THR A 225 8.54 -6.71 -3.10
N THR A 226 7.43 -6.60 -3.81
CA THR A 226 6.93 -7.65 -4.71
C THR A 226 7.76 -7.67 -6.00
N ALA A 227 8.10 -8.84 -6.48
CA ALA A 227 8.82 -8.99 -7.74
C ALA A 227 8.73 -10.43 -8.27
N HIS A 228 8.72 -10.56 -9.59
CA HIS A 228 8.65 -11.88 -10.23
C HIS A 228 9.87 -12.73 -9.89
N LYS A 229 9.66 -13.91 -9.26
CA LYS A 229 10.68 -14.89 -8.90
C LYS A 229 11.87 -14.34 -8.08
N GLN A 230 11.67 -13.29 -7.32
CA GLN A 230 12.67 -12.73 -6.44
C GLN A 230 12.22 -12.81 -4.98
N LYS A 231 13.19 -12.98 -4.09
CA LYS A 231 12.92 -12.90 -2.66
C LYS A 231 12.57 -11.46 -2.28
N ALA A 232 11.47 -11.30 -1.57
CA ALA A 232 11.06 -10.03 -1.02
C ALA A 232 12.16 -9.42 -0.12
N LYS A 233 12.36 -8.12 -0.24
CA LYS A 233 13.31 -7.36 0.59
C LYS A 233 12.71 -6.03 0.97
N TYR A 234 12.98 -5.59 2.17
CA TYR A 234 12.70 -4.24 2.59
C TYR A 234 13.88 -3.31 2.31
N SER A 235 13.58 -2.07 1.97
CA SER A 235 14.53 -0.96 1.96
C SER A 235 13.82 0.32 2.38
N PRO A 236 14.51 1.27 3.06
CA PRO A 236 13.91 2.48 3.58
C PRO A 236 13.21 3.29 2.48
N GLN A 237 11.96 3.68 2.77
CA GLN A 237 11.16 4.58 1.93
C GLN A 237 10.01 5.11 2.77
N LYS A 238 9.81 6.44 2.79
CA LYS A 238 8.72 7.07 3.52
C LYS A 238 7.42 7.10 2.71
N GLU A 239 7.54 7.33 1.43
CA GLU A 239 6.42 7.48 0.50
C GLU A 239 6.85 7.05 -0.90
N GLY A 240 5.92 6.76 -1.75
CA GLY A 240 6.12 6.40 -3.14
C GLY A 240 4.81 6.56 -3.90
N TYR A 241 4.77 6.18 -5.15
CA TYR A 241 3.61 6.42 -6.00
C TYR A 241 2.69 5.19 -6.06
N ILE A 242 1.42 5.42 -6.40
CA ILE A 242 0.55 4.32 -6.86
C ILE A 242 0.78 4.16 -8.35
N HIS A 243 1.04 2.92 -8.77
CA HIS A 243 1.12 2.57 -10.18
C HIS A 243 -0.07 1.71 -10.60
N LEU A 244 -0.51 1.89 -11.84
CA LEU A 244 -1.34 0.95 -12.56
C LEU A 244 -0.51 0.38 -13.71
N GLN A 245 -0.36 -0.93 -13.70
CA GLN A 245 0.57 -1.62 -14.60
C GLN A 245 -0.03 -1.81 -15.99
N ASP A 246 0.78 -1.57 -17.03
CA ASP A 246 0.55 -2.06 -18.39
C ASP A 246 1.30 -3.39 -18.58
N HIS A 247 0.58 -4.49 -18.67
CA HIS A 247 1.11 -5.82 -19.00
C HIS A 247 0.66 -6.30 -20.40
N GLY A 248 0.26 -5.37 -21.27
CA GLY A 248 -0.16 -5.66 -22.64
C GLY A 248 -1.63 -6.07 -22.79
N ASN A 249 -2.42 -6.00 -21.73
CA ASN A 249 -3.85 -6.31 -21.74
C ASN A 249 -4.70 -5.05 -21.56
N PRO A 250 -5.83 -4.89 -22.25
CA PRO A 250 -6.67 -3.69 -22.23
C PRO A 250 -7.55 -3.66 -20.97
N ILE A 251 -6.93 -3.63 -19.80
CA ILE A 251 -7.63 -3.50 -18.53
C ILE A 251 -8.20 -2.10 -18.40
N LYS A 252 -9.43 -2.01 -17.91
CA LYS A 252 -10.13 -0.75 -17.65
C LYS A 252 -10.06 -0.44 -16.14
N PHE A 253 -9.94 0.86 -15.83
CA PHE A 253 -9.95 1.38 -14.47
C PHE A 253 -10.91 2.56 -14.38
N ARG A 254 -11.60 2.69 -13.23
CA ARG A 254 -12.46 3.85 -12.94
C ARG A 254 -12.59 4.06 -11.43
N ASN A 255 -13.20 5.17 -11.03
CA ASN A 255 -13.55 5.48 -9.64
C ASN A 255 -12.37 5.19 -8.70
N ILE A 256 -11.27 5.96 -8.87
CA ILE A 256 -10.05 5.78 -8.09
C ILE A 256 -9.89 6.94 -7.13
N TRP A 257 -9.81 6.66 -5.84
CA TRP A 257 -9.58 7.66 -4.82
C TRP A 257 -8.79 7.10 -3.64
N ILE A 258 -8.12 8.00 -2.92
CA ILE A 258 -7.39 7.68 -1.70
C ILE A 258 -7.82 8.59 -0.54
N ARG A 259 -7.63 8.10 0.67
CA ARG A 259 -7.53 8.89 1.90
C ARG A 259 -6.18 8.64 2.52
N GLU A 260 -5.50 9.70 2.93
CA GLU A 260 -4.27 9.57 3.71
C GLU A 260 -4.63 9.11 5.13
N LEU A 261 -3.92 8.11 5.62
CA LEU A 261 -4.07 7.61 6.98
C LEU A 261 -2.90 8.10 7.83
N PRO A 262 -3.13 8.45 9.10
CA PRO A 262 -2.05 8.83 9.99
C PRO A 262 -1.06 7.68 10.19
N GLU A 263 0.17 8.01 10.52
CA GLU A 263 1.23 7.03 10.81
C GLU A 263 0.84 6.09 11.95
N GLU A 264 0.21 6.65 12.97
CA GLU A 264 -0.31 5.97 14.13
C GLU A 264 -1.75 6.44 14.37
N PRO A 265 -2.75 5.69 13.91
CA PRO A 265 -4.15 6.14 13.90
C PRO A 265 -4.73 6.45 15.30
N TYR A 266 -4.04 6.04 16.34
CA TYR A 266 -4.49 6.27 17.74
C TYR A 266 -3.71 7.38 18.46
N LEU A 267 -2.68 7.96 17.82
CA LEU A 267 -1.95 9.11 18.32
C LEU A 267 -2.47 10.38 17.65
N ILE A 268 -3.70 10.77 17.98
CA ILE A 268 -4.19 12.09 17.63
C ILE A 268 -3.41 13.08 18.51
N LYS A 269 -2.60 13.93 17.87
CA LYS A 269 -1.92 15.04 18.53
C LYS A 269 -2.93 16.09 18.96
#